data_1bc5285f35fe92acd68bbe34934d2c63
#
_entry.id   1bc5285f35fe92acd68bbe34934d2c63
#
_cell.length_a   1.000
_cell.length_b   1.000
_cell.length_c   1.000
_cell.angle_alpha   90.00
_cell.angle_beta   90.00
_cell.angle_gamma   90.00
#
_symmetry.space_group_name_H-M   'P 1'
#
loop_
_entity.id
_entity.type
_entity.pdbx_description
1 polymer ?
#
loop_
_entity_poly.entity_id
_entity_poly.type
_entity_poly.pdbx_seq_one_letter_code
_entity_poly.pdbx_strand_id
1 'polypeptide(L)'
;SLKILYACSELAPLVTSGGLGDVASALPRALHAQGHDVRVAIPCYRSIPPEHRGDQYCLCMADLGAKTQWGALRISTVPGSSFPLYLIEHDGYFGREHPYGHGAYEYEDNAERYCFFCLALLHAIPQTHWRPDIVHCHDWHTAPIPGYIKTRLAHTEAWRGMPSLFTIQGAGLNKIDTK
;
A
#
# COMPACT_ATOMS: atom_id res chain seq x y z
N SER A 1 11.76 -6.23 -19.17
CA SER A 1 11.14 -5.25 -18.28
C SER A 1 9.84 -5.80 -17.73
N LEU A 2 9.61 -5.63 -16.43
CA LEU A 2 8.38 -6.01 -15.76
C LEU A 2 7.64 -4.75 -15.30
N LYS A 3 6.31 -4.86 -15.23
CA LYS A 3 5.45 -3.90 -14.54
C LYS A 3 5.24 -4.40 -13.12
N ILE A 4 5.70 -3.65 -12.13
CA ILE A 4 5.72 -4.05 -10.72
C ILE A 4 4.90 -3.07 -9.90
N LEU A 5 3.84 -3.57 -9.25
CA LEU A 5 3.14 -2.85 -8.21
C LEU A 5 3.77 -3.22 -6.87
N TYR A 6 4.36 -2.25 -6.21
CA TYR A 6 4.99 -2.42 -4.89
C TYR A 6 4.12 -1.78 -3.82
N ALA A 7 3.50 -2.59 -2.97
CA ALA A 7 2.61 -2.14 -1.91
C ALA A 7 3.31 -2.25 -0.55
N CYS A 8 3.27 -1.17 0.22
CA CYS A 8 3.88 -1.07 1.54
C CYS A 8 3.09 -0.11 2.43
N SER A 9 3.30 -0.18 3.74
CA SER A 9 2.71 0.77 4.68
C SER A 9 3.53 2.03 4.90
N GLU A 10 4.79 2.03 4.48
CA GLU A 10 5.74 3.13 4.65
C GLU A 10 6.55 3.38 3.39
N LEU A 11 7.10 4.57 3.27
CA LEU A 11 8.01 4.97 2.21
C LEU A 11 8.86 6.16 2.68
N ALA A 12 10.17 5.97 2.82
CA ALA A 12 11.06 7.08 3.13
C ALA A 12 11.20 8.05 1.92
N PRO A 13 11.31 9.36 2.13
CA PRO A 13 11.31 10.07 3.42
C PRO A 13 9.92 10.45 3.93
N LEU A 14 8.84 10.11 3.22
CA LEU A 14 7.49 10.59 3.52
C LEU A 14 6.90 10.02 4.81
N VAL A 15 7.08 8.71 5.01
CA VAL A 15 6.58 7.99 6.18
C VAL A 15 7.62 6.98 6.62
N THR A 16 8.18 7.16 7.80
CA THR A 16 9.17 6.25 8.36
C THR A 16 8.93 6.08 9.87
N SER A 17 8.85 4.84 10.32
CA SER A 17 8.84 4.50 11.74
C SER A 17 9.91 3.46 12.11
N GLY A 18 10.68 3.02 11.11
CA GLY A 18 11.73 2.02 11.24
C GLY A 18 12.35 1.69 9.89
N GLY A 19 13.07 0.57 9.79
CA GLY A 19 13.77 0.17 8.57
C GLY A 19 12.89 -0.18 7.38
N LEU A 20 11.57 -0.37 7.60
CA LEU A 20 10.63 -0.72 6.54
C LEU A 20 10.55 0.38 5.46
N GLY A 21 10.43 1.65 5.88
CA GLY A 21 10.37 2.77 4.96
C GLY A 21 11.62 2.94 4.11
N ASP A 22 12.78 2.63 4.68
CA ASP A 22 14.07 2.69 3.96
C ASP A 22 14.14 1.63 2.86
N VAL A 23 13.77 0.40 3.16
CA VAL A 23 13.71 -0.69 2.18
C VAL A 23 12.67 -0.40 1.10
N ALA A 24 11.50 0.12 1.48
CA ALA A 24 10.45 0.49 0.55
C ALA A 24 10.85 1.64 -0.40
N SER A 25 11.80 2.48 0.01
CA SER A 25 12.40 3.50 -0.85
C SER A 25 13.51 2.92 -1.74
N ALA A 26 14.40 2.12 -1.17
CA ALA A 26 15.59 1.63 -1.87
C ALA A 26 15.27 0.57 -2.94
N LEU A 27 14.43 -0.41 -2.63
CA LEU A 27 14.13 -1.52 -3.53
C LEU A 27 13.42 -1.07 -4.82
N PRO A 28 12.33 -0.28 -4.76
CA PRO A 28 11.71 0.21 -5.98
C PRO A 28 12.64 1.06 -6.84
N ARG A 29 13.50 1.87 -6.23
CA ARG A 29 14.50 2.67 -6.97
C ARG A 29 15.50 1.78 -7.73
N ALA A 30 15.98 0.72 -7.07
CA ALA A 30 16.90 -0.22 -7.68
C ALA A 30 16.23 -0.97 -8.86
N LEU A 31 14.99 -1.40 -8.69
CA LEU A 31 14.22 -2.04 -9.75
C LEU A 31 13.95 -1.10 -10.93
N HIS A 32 13.58 0.14 -10.63
CA HIS A 32 13.40 1.16 -11.67
C HIS A 32 14.70 1.45 -12.43
N ALA A 33 15.83 1.53 -11.74
CA ALA A 33 17.14 1.72 -12.36
C ALA A 33 17.55 0.55 -13.29
N GLN A 34 17.00 -0.65 -13.05
CA GLN A 34 17.17 -1.81 -13.91
C GLN A 34 16.21 -1.83 -15.13
N GLY A 35 15.40 -0.80 -15.28
CA GLY A 35 14.49 -0.65 -16.43
C GLY A 35 13.11 -1.27 -16.25
N HIS A 36 12.70 -1.59 -15.00
CA HIS A 36 11.34 -2.02 -14.72
C HIS A 36 10.39 -0.83 -14.57
N ASP A 37 9.14 -1.01 -14.95
CA ASP A 37 8.05 -0.05 -14.69
C ASP A 37 7.51 -0.31 -13.28
N VAL A 38 8.04 0.42 -12.30
CA VAL A 38 7.68 0.26 -10.89
C VAL A 38 6.72 1.37 -10.47
N ARG A 39 5.66 0.98 -9.78
CA ARG A 39 4.72 1.90 -9.13
C ARG A 39 4.57 1.51 -7.66
N VAL A 40 4.75 2.48 -6.78
CA VAL A 40 4.68 2.27 -5.33
C VAL A 40 3.31 2.69 -4.84
N ALA A 41 2.73 1.94 -3.91
CA ALA A 41 1.46 2.25 -3.27
C ALA A 41 1.58 2.21 -1.76
N ILE A 42 1.15 3.29 -1.09
CA ILE A 42 1.05 3.40 0.36
C ILE A 42 -0.27 4.07 0.75
N PRO A 43 -0.73 3.97 2.01
CA PRO A 43 -1.81 4.81 2.48
C PRO A 43 -1.45 6.30 2.44
N CYS A 44 -2.43 7.15 2.17
CA CYS A 44 -2.26 8.60 2.24
C CYS A 44 -2.38 9.07 3.68
N TYR A 45 -1.31 8.89 4.46
CA TYR A 45 -1.30 9.33 5.85
C TYR A 45 -1.34 10.86 5.95
N ARG A 46 -1.95 11.35 7.02
CA ARG A 46 -2.02 12.79 7.33
C ARG A 46 -0.64 13.45 7.40
N SER A 47 0.39 12.71 7.82
CA SER A 47 1.77 13.20 7.93
C SER A 47 2.43 13.47 6.58
N ILE A 48 1.90 12.96 5.47
CA ILE A 48 2.42 13.26 4.13
C ILE A 48 2.12 14.72 3.80
N PRO A 49 3.13 15.55 3.50
CA PRO A 49 2.89 16.94 3.14
C PRO A 49 1.97 17.08 1.93
N PRO A 50 1.06 18.07 1.91
CA PRO A 50 0.12 18.26 0.80
C PRO A 50 0.77 18.33 -0.58
N GLU A 51 1.95 18.93 -0.69
CA GLU A 51 2.70 19.04 -1.95
C GLU A 51 3.18 17.69 -2.51
N HIS A 52 3.20 16.63 -1.69
CA HIS A 52 3.59 15.27 -2.10
C HIS A 52 2.41 14.34 -2.33
N ARG A 53 1.17 14.80 -2.15
CA ARG A 53 -0.03 13.96 -2.28
C ARG A 53 -0.52 13.83 -3.72
N GLY A 54 -0.06 14.69 -4.63
CA GLY A 54 -0.55 14.71 -6.01
C GLY A 54 -2.04 15.04 -6.10
N ASP A 55 -2.66 14.65 -7.21
CA ASP A 55 -4.07 14.91 -7.47
C ASP A 55 -4.92 13.66 -7.29
N GLN A 56 -6.18 13.85 -6.93
CA GLN A 56 -7.16 12.77 -6.93
C GLN A 56 -7.39 12.29 -8.36
N TYR A 57 -7.23 10.98 -8.58
CA TYR A 57 -7.41 10.35 -9.88
C TYR A 57 -8.78 9.69 -10.01
N CYS A 58 -9.18 8.89 -9.03
CA CYS A 58 -10.48 8.20 -9.04
C CYS A 58 -10.92 7.89 -7.61
N LEU A 59 -12.21 7.57 -7.46
CA LEU A 59 -12.73 6.98 -6.25
C LEU A 59 -12.43 5.48 -6.24
N CYS A 60 -12.24 4.94 -5.06
CA CYS A 60 -12.05 3.51 -4.85
C CYS A 60 -12.79 3.05 -3.59
N MET A 61 -13.07 1.76 -3.53
CA MET A 61 -13.87 1.21 -2.44
C MET A 61 -13.31 -0.11 -1.93
N ALA A 62 -13.67 -0.43 -0.71
CA ALA A 62 -13.48 -1.73 -0.10
C ALA A 62 -14.78 -2.22 0.52
N ASP A 63 -15.16 -3.45 0.17
CA ASP A 63 -16.20 -4.20 0.86
C ASP A 63 -15.55 -4.96 2.03
N LEU A 64 -15.84 -4.52 3.25
CA LEU A 64 -15.28 -5.07 4.48
C LEU A 64 -16.28 -6.02 5.19
N GLY A 65 -17.18 -6.62 4.44
CA GLY A 65 -18.21 -7.52 4.96
C GLY A 65 -19.46 -6.76 5.43
N ALA A 66 -19.49 -6.38 6.71
CA ALA A 66 -20.66 -5.69 7.26
C ALA A 66 -20.83 -4.25 6.75
N LYS A 67 -19.81 -3.67 6.16
CA LYS A 67 -19.83 -2.29 5.65
C LYS A 67 -18.94 -2.13 4.41
N THR A 68 -19.33 -1.17 3.58
CA THR A 68 -18.54 -0.69 2.44
C THR A 68 -17.96 0.67 2.79
N GLN A 69 -16.66 0.84 2.52
CA GLN A 69 -15.96 2.10 2.72
C GLN A 69 -15.46 2.64 1.39
N TRP A 70 -15.62 3.94 1.19
CA TRP A 70 -15.16 4.65 0.02
C TRP A 70 -13.99 5.55 0.37
N GLY A 71 -13.02 5.60 -0.52
CA GLY A 71 -11.89 6.49 -0.48
C GLY A 71 -11.51 6.94 -1.88
N ALA A 72 -10.29 7.38 -2.05
CA ALA A 72 -9.79 7.85 -3.33
C ALA A 72 -8.36 7.40 -3.58
N LEU A 73 -8.02 7.22 -4.85
CA LEU A 73 -6.66 7.10 -5.32
C LEU A 73 -6.15 8.50 -5.67
N ARG A 74 -5.04 8.89 -5.07
CA ARG A 74 -4.24 10.04 -5.49
C ARG A 74 -2.99 9.54 -6.18
N ILE A 75 -2.57 10.22 -7.24
CA ILE A 75 -1.34 9.88 -7.97
C ILE A 75 -0.35 11.02 -7.81
N SER A 76 0.79 10.68 -7.27
CA SER A 76 1.94 11.55 -7.07
C SER A 76 3.18 10.91 -7.71
N THR A 77 4.34 11.41 -7.36
CA THR A 77 5.64 10.86 -7.76
C THR A 77 6.44 10.53 -6.52
N VAL A 78 7.14 9.39 -6.53
CA VAL A 78 8.04 9.04 -5.42
C VAL A 78 9.12 10.12 -5.32
N PRO A 79 9.33 10.73 -4.14
CA PRO A 79 10.27 11.83 -3.98
C PRO A 79 11.68 11.50 -4.49
N GLY A 80 12.24 12.41 -5.28
CA GLY A 80 13.55 12.22 -5.89
C GLY A 80 13.60 11.18 -7.02
N SER A 81 12.45 10.84 -7.60
CA SER A 81 12.33 9.89 -8.71
C SER A 81 11.35 10.37 -9.76
N SER A 82 11.19 9.59 -10.83
CA SER A 82 10.22 9.84 -11.90
C SER A 82 9.08 8.83 -11.95
N PHE A 83 9.07 7.82 -11.07
CA PHE A 83 8.03 6.79 -11.10
C PHE A 83 6.86 7.10 -10.16
N PRO A 84 5.65 6.61 -10.49
CA PRO A 84 4.43 6.98 -9.77
C PRO A 84 4.40 6.49 -8.32
N LEU A 85 3.82 7.32 -7.46
CA LEU A 85 3.38 7.00 -6.12
C LEU A 85 1.86 7.03 -6.05
N TYR A 86 1.27 5.90 -5.75
CA TYR A 86 -0.16 5.75 -5.52
C TYR A 86 -0.47 5.90 -4.04
N LEU A 87 -1.38 6.80 -3.72
CA LEU A 87 -1.79 7.08 -2.35
C LEU A 87 -3.28 6.75 -2.21
N ILE A 88 -3.61 5.86 -1.30
CA ILE A 88 -5.00 5.52 -0.97
C ILE A 88 -5.47 6.40 0.17
N GLU A 89 -6.42 7.27 -0.11
CA GLU A 89 -6.94 8.27 0.82
C GLU A 89 -8.24 7.81 1.46
N HIS A 90 -8.32 7.94 2.77
CA HIS A 90 -9.52 7.77 3.59
C HIS A 90 -9.30 8.49 4.93
N ASP A 91 -10.01 9.59 5.18
CA ASP A 91 -9.77 10.42 6.35
C ASP A 91 -9.94 9.68 7.67
N GLY A 92 -10.98 8.87 7.79
CA GLY A 92 -11.26 8.12 9.02
C GLY A 92 -10.17 7.11 9.38
N TYR A 93 -9.52 6.51 8.37
CA TYR A 93 -8.47 5.52 8.58
C TYR A 93 -7.07 6.14 8.61
N PHE A 94 -6.77 7.08 7.72
CA PHE A 94 -5.39 7.55 7.50
C PHE A 94 -5.20 9.03 7.81
N GLY A 95 -6.29 9.79 8.01
CA GLY A 95 -6.25 11.19 8.45
C GLY A 95 -5.93 11.35 9.94
N ARG A 96 -5.16 10.44 10.51
CA ARG A 96 -4.79 10.40 11.93
C ARG A 96 -3.38 10.92 12.14
N GLU A 97 -3.08 11.30 13.39
CA GLU A 97 -1.81 11.91 13.76
C GLU A 97 -0.61 10.98 13.49
N HIS A 98 -0.77 9.69 13.73
CA HIS A 98 0.30 8.70 13.55
C HIS A 98 -0.14 7.55 12.61
N PRO A 99 0.82 6.92 11.92
CA PRO A 99 0.49 5.83 10.99
C PRO A 99 -0.12 4.58 11.64
N TYR A 100 0.31 4.20 12.84
CA TYR A 100 -0.06 2.92 13.46
C TYR A 100 -0.75 3.01 14.81
N GLY A 101 -0.59 4.11 15.53
CA GLY A 101 -1.14 4.25 16.88
C GLY A 101 -0.54 5.43 17.62
N HIS A 102 -0.91 5.56 18.89
CA HIS A 102 -0.40 6.59 19.80
C HIS A 102 0.67 6.00 20.73
N GLY A 103 1.94 6.40 20.54
CA GLY A 103 3.04 5.94 21.37
C GLY A 103 3.20 4.42 21.34
N ALA A 104 3.05 3.77 22.50
CA ALA A 104 3.17 2.31 22.61
C ALA A 104 1.89 1.56 22.23
N TYR A 105 0.79 2.26 21.97
CA TYR A 105 -0.52 1.66 21.70
C TYR A 105 -0.86 1.73 20.22
N GLU A 106 -1.08 0.59 19.62
CA GLU A 106 -1.60 0.50 18.25
C GLU A 106 -3.08 0.86 18.20
N TYR A 107 -3.55 1.37 17.06
CA TYR A 107 -4.98 1.58 16.85
C TYR A 107 -5.70 0.21 16.82
N GLU A 108 -6.81 0.12 17.55
CA GLU A 108 -7.59 -1.12 17.65
C GLU A 108 -8.14 -1.59 16.29
N ASP A 109 -8.38 -0.67 15.37
CA ASP A 109 -8.89 -0.94 14.04
C ASP A 109 -7.79 -1.11 12.97
N ASN A 110 -6.54 -1.35 13.33
CA ASN A 110 -5.46 -1.51 12.36
C ASN A 110 -5.72 -2.60 11.32
N ALA A 111 -6.30 -3.74 11.72
CA ALA A 111 -6.65 -4.79 10.78
C ALA A 111 -7.64 -4.29 9.71
N GLU A 112 -8.69 -3.58 10.13
CA GLU A 112 -9.67 -2.98 9.22
C GLU A 112 -9.04 -1.91 8.31
N ARG A 113 -8.21 -1.05 8.85
CA ARG A 113 -7.52 0.02 8.12
C ARG A 113 -6.69 -0.52 6.97
N TYR A 114 -5.87 -1.53 7.24
CA TYR A 114 -4.99 -2.10 6.22
C TYR A 114 -5.71 -3.07 5.28
N CYS A 115 -6.76 -3.74 5.73
CA CYS A 115 -7.68 -4.42 4.82
C CYS A 115 -8.34 -3.44 3.84
N PHE A 116 -8.77 -2.28 4.33
CA PHE A 116 -9.29 -1.22 3.46
C PHE A 116 -8.24 -0.79 2.44
N PHE A 117 -7.02 -0.49 2.89
CA PHE A 117 -5.94 -0.10 1.98
C PHE A 117 -5.74 -1.12 0.86
N CYS A 118 -5.64 -2.40 1.21
CA CYS A 118 -5.42 -3.46 0.25
C CYS A 118 -6.56 -3.60 -0.76
N LEU A 119 -7.80 -3.66 -0.30
CA LEU A 119 -8.97 -3.81 -1.18
C LEU A 119 -9.19 -2.56 -2.03
N ALA A 120 -9.08 -1.37 -1.45
CA ALA A 120 -9.23 -0.13 -2.19
C ALA A 120 -8.15 0.03 -3.26
N LEU A 121 -6.91 -0.35 -2.96
CA LEU A 121 -5.83 -0.38 -3.95
C LEU A 121 -6.16 -1.31 -5.11
N LEU A 122 -6.59 -2.54 -4.82
CA LEU A 122 -6.96 -3.52 -5.84
C LEU A 122 -8.17 -3.08 -6.67
N HIS A 123 -9.07 -2.30 -6.10
CA HIS A 123 -10.19 -1.68 -6.82
C HIS A 123 -9.73 -0.52 -7.71
N ALA A 124 -8.75 0.26 -7.24
CA ALA A 124 -8.27 1.46 -7.94
C ALA A 124 -7.38 1.14 -9.13
N ILE A 125 -6.49 0.17 -9.03
CA ILE A 125 -5.47 -0.12 -10.06
C ILE A 125 -6.07 -0.34 -11.45
N PRO A 126 -7.13 -1.14 -11.64
CA PRO A 126 -7.72 -1.30 -12.98
C PRO A 126 -8.24 0.00 -13.59
N GLN A 127 -8.65 0.95 -12.78
CA GLN A 127 -9.13 2.25 -13.24
C GLN A 127 -8.02 3.12 -13.82
N THR A 128 -6.76 2.79 -13.55
CA THR A 128 -5.60 3.50 -14.14
C THR A 128 -5.24 2.99 -15.53
N HIS A 129 -5.93 1.96 -16.03
CA HIS A 129 -5.61 1.28 -17.29
C HIS A 129 -4.19 0.73 -17.36
N TRP A 130 -3.62 0.46 -16.19
CA TRP A 130 -2.31 -0.17 -16.04
C TRP A 130 -2.47 -1.49 -15.27
N ARG A 131 -1.94 -2.58 -15.83
CA ARG A 131 -1.97 -3.88 -15.19
C ARG A 131 -0.55 -4.28 -14.84
N PRO A 132 -0.22 -4.53 -13.56
CA PRO A 132 1.08 -5.06 -13.20
C PRO A 132 1.28 -6.49 -13.73
N ASP A 133 2.54 -6.88 -13.92
CA ASP A 133 2.93 -8.26 -14.17
C ASP A 133 3.08 -9.04 -12.86
N ILE A 134 3.38 -8.33 -11.77
CA ILE A 134 3.53 -8.89 -10.43
C ILE A 134 3.17 -7.84 -9.38
N VAL A 135 2.58 -8.29 -8.28
CA VAL A 135 2.36 -7.47 -7.08
C VAL A 135 3.35 -7.88 -6.00
N HIS A 136 4.21 -6.96 -5.60
CA HIS A 136 5.12 -7.16 -4.48
C HIS A 136 4.52 -6.56 -3.21
N CYS A 137 4.21 -7.39 -2.24
CA CYS A 137 3.62 -7.02 -0.96
C CYS A 137 4.70 -7.05 0.13
N HIS A 138 4.76 -6.00 0.95
CA HIS A 138 5.78 -5.88 1.99
C HIS A 138 5.13 -5.77 3.37
N ASP A 139 5.45 -6.72 4.22
CA ASP A 139 4.98 -6.90 5.60
C ASP A 139 3.46 -7.11 5.77
N TRP A 140 3.05 -7.34 7.01
CA TRP A 140 1.70 -7.78 7.36
C TRP A 140 0.59 -6.83 6.90
N HIS A 141 0.88 -5.54 6.79
CA HIS A 141 -0.07 -4.52 6.33
C HIS A 141 -0.60 -4.78 4.92
N THR A 142 0.17 -5.49 4.10
CA THR A 142 -0.17 -5.83 2.73
C THR A 142 -0.47 -7.31 2.52
N ALA A 143 -0.40 -8.11 3.57
CA ALA A 143 -0.66 -9.55 3.53
C ALA A 143 -2.05 -9.91 2.97
N PRO A 144 -3.12 -9.12 3.16
CA PRO A 144 -4.42 -9.41 2.55
C PRO A 144 -4.40 -9.43 1.01
N ILE A 145 -3.49 -8.71 0.35
CA ILE A 145 -3.47 -8.59 -1.12
C ILE A 145 -3.38 -9.96 -1.82
N PRO A 146 -2.39 -10.81 -1.53
CA PRO A 146 -2.31 -12.12 -2.17
C PRO A 146 -3.55 -12.98 -1.94
N GLY A 147 -4.12 -12.92 -0.75
CA GLY A 147 -5.34 -13.63 -0.41
C GLY A 147 -6.54 -13.18 -1.24
N TYR A 148 -6.76 -11.89 -1.37
CA TYR A 148 -7.86 -11.34 -2.17
C TYR A 148 -7.71 -11.63 -3.66
N ILE A 149 -6.51 -11.55 -4.20
CA ILE A 149 -6.23 -11.88 -5.61
C ILE A 149 -6.59 -13.34 -5.91
N LYS A 150 -6.30 -14.26 -4.99
CA LYS A 150 -6.53 -15.69 -5.17
C LYS A 150 -7.94 -16.16 -4.84
N THR A 151 -8.73 -15.34 -4.17
CA THR A 151 -10.09 -15.72 -3.73
C THR A 151 -11.13 -14.80 -4.33
N ARG A 152 -11.42 -13.66 -3.69
CA ARG A 152 -12.48 -12.74 -4.05
C ARG A 152 -12.33 -12.16 -5.47
N LEU A 153 -11.11 -11.92 -5.92
CA LEU A 153 -10.79 -11.28 -7.20
C LEU A 153 -10.26 -12.27 -8.25
N ALA A 154 -10.22 -13.56 -7.94
CA ALA A 154 -9.60 -14.58 -8.80
C ALA A 154 -10.24 -14.70 -10.18
N HIS A 155 -11.50 -14.32 -10.34
CA HIS A 155 -12.25 -14.38 -11.59
C HIS A 155 -12.35 -13.03 -12.31
N THR A 156 -11.81 -11.97 -11.73
CA THR A 156 -11.81 -10.67 -12.37
C THR A 156 -10.75 -10.60 -13.47
N GLU A 157 -11.03 -9.89 -14.54
CA GLU A 157 -10.08 -9.73 -15.65
C GLU A 157 -8.76 -9.11 -15.19
N ALA A 158 -8.84 -8.10 -14.31
CA ALA A 158 -7.66 -7.37 -13.83
C ALA A 158 -6.69 -8.25 -13.01
N TRP A 159 -7.22 -9.18 -12.20
CA TRP A 159 -6.42 -9.89 -11.20
C TRP A 159 -6.28 -11.38 -11.44
N ARG A 160 -6.98 -11.93 -12.41
CA ARG A 160 -6.90 -13.36 -12.73
C ARG A 160 -5.47 -13.77 -13.07
N GLY A 161 -4.96 -14.78 -12.36
CA GLY A 161 -3.62 -15.30 -12.60
C GLY A 161 -2.48 -14.37 -12.18
N MET A 162 -2.78 -13.28 -11.44
CA MET A 162 -1.76 -12.32 -10.99
C MET A 162 -0.81 -12.96 -9.99
N PRO A 163 0.50 -13.03 -10.31
CA PRO A 163 1.49 -13.50 -9.36
C PRO A 163 1.74 -12.43 -8.30
N SER A 164 2.04 -12.89 -7.09
CA SER A 164 2.44 -12.02 -5.98
C SER A 164 3.70 -12.53 -5.29
N LEU A 165 4.50 -11.59 -4.80
CA LEU A 165 5.65 -11.84 -3.96
C LEU A 165 5.39 -11.18 -2.61
N PHE A 166 5.63 -11.89 -1.52
CA PHE A 166 5.45 -11.37 -0.17
C PHE A 166 6.79 -11.37 0.58
N THR A 167 7.22 -10.18 0.98
CA THR A 167 8.44 -10.00 1.78
C THR A 167 8.08 -9.75 3.24
N ILE A 168 8.68 -10.51 4.14
CA ILE A 168 8.53 -10.35 5.59
C ILE A 168 9.82 -9.72 6.12
N GLN A 169 9.72 -8.50 6.64
CA GLN A 169 10.84 -7.79 7.26
C GLN A 169 10.69 -7.68 8.78
N GLY A 170 9.49 -7.36 9.27
CA GLY A 170 9.17 -7.24 10.67
C GLY A 170 8.06 -8.21 11.05
N ALA A 171 8.37 -9.46 11.35
CA ALA A 171 7.40 -10.50 11.62
C ALA A 171 6.62 -10.36 12.95
N GLY A 172 6.76 -9.22 13.64
CA GLY A 172 6.13 -9.00 14.95
C GLY A 172 6.72 -9.86 16.06
N LEU A 173 7.77 -10.60 15.78
CA LEU A 173 8.42 -11.51 16.73
C LEU A 173 9.07 -10.78 17.91
N ASN A 174 9.27 -9.47 17.79
CA ASN A 174 9.83 -8.63 18.86
C ASN A 174 8.77 -8.16 19.86
N LYS A 175 7.51 -8.54 19.71
CA LYS A 175 6.42 -8.19 20.62
C LYS A 175 5.91 -9.38 21.45
N ILE A 176 6.63 -10.50 21.46
CA ILE A 176 6.39 -11.53 22.46
C ILE A 176 7.11 -11.03 23.71
N ASP A 177 6.38 -10.26 24.51
CA ASP A 177 6.78 -10.02 25.91
C ASP A 177 6.88 -11.36 26.60
N THR A 178 8.10 -11.83 26.77
CA THR A 178 8.40 -12.89 27.75
C THR A 178 8.29 -12.25 29.13
N LYS A 179 7.08 -12.20 29.66
CA LYS A 179 6.88 -12.03 31.10
C LYS A 179 7.04 -13.36 31.77
#